data_b6f4b78abfa8f2d8f42ca78d689f8597
#
_entry.id   b6f4b78abfa8f2d8f42ca78d689f8597
#
_cell.length_a   1.000
_cell.length_b   1.000
_cell.length_c   1.000
_cell.angle_alpha   90.00
_cell.angle_beta   90.00
_cell.angle_gamma   90.00
#
_symmetry.space_group_name_H-M   'P 1'
#
loop_
_entity.id
_entity.type
_entity.pdbx_description
1 polymer ?
#
loop_
_entity_poly.entity_id
_entity_poly.type
_entity_poly.pdbx_seq_one_letter_code
_entity_poly.pdbx_strand_id
1 'polypeptide(L)'
;RVLRAVGDSSSDHGVFSRLSHRVVAHPWIVMLVIAAVLGVMAAPIGSLRMRTNVVEYMPKDAAVRTGYDVLQNDYPALATPTISIVARTDVEGASGLVSDIGAMDDVAHVNASDLTGHEGMVLIRVLMNVDDPVGREAVDAVERIRAQDTGYRFWVGGAAAQQTDLIDSMVERAPWAALIVITAVFVLLFCMTGSLVVPLKALLIN
;
A
#
# COMPACT_ATOMS: atom_id res chain seq x y z
N ARG A 1 -4.76 -24.53 53.48
CA ARG A 1 -3.41 -24.23 54.06
C ARG A 1 -2.28 -24.19 53.00
N VAL A 2 -2.61 -24.24 51.74
CA VAL A 2 -1.59 -24.24 50.64
C VAL A 2 -1.59 -22.95 49.81
N LEU A 3 -2.54 -22.05 50.02
CA LEU A 3 -2.67 -20.79 49.25
C LEU A 3 -2.05 -19.53 49.94
N ARG A 4 -1.20 -19.74 50.95
CA ARG A 4 -0.59 -18.61 51.68
C ARG A 4 0.91 -18.45 51.48
N ALA A 5 1.50 -19.16 50.48
CA ALA A 5 2.93 -19.15 50.23
C ALA A 5 3.35 -18.52 48.89
N VAL A 6 2.45 -17.81 48.18
CA VAL A 6 2.75 -17.14 46.90
C VAL A 6 2.78 -15.61 47.04
N GLY A 7 2.69 -15.08 48.24
CA GLY A 7 2.51 -13.64 48.49
C GLY A 7 3.62 -12.93 49.30
N ASP A 8 4.84 -13.44 49.32
CA ASP A 8 5.90 -12.72 50.04
C ASP A 8 7.30 -12.97 49.47
N SER A 9 7.53 -12.49 48.26
CA SER A 9 8.91 -12.24 47.77
C SER A 9 9.01 -10.76 47.38
N SER A 10 8.90 -9.89 48.39
CA SER A 10 9.35 -8.50 48.32
C SER A 10 10.88 -8.49 48.30
N SER A 11 11.49 -8.91 47.17
CA SER A 11 12.89 -8.60 46.90
C SER A 11 12.98 -7.14 46.42
N ASP A 12 13.00 -6.22 47.39
CA ASP A 12 13.20 -4.77 47.20
C ASP A 12 14.57 -4.40 46.56
N HIS A 13 15.35 -5.38 46.11
CA HIS A 13 16.70 -5.20 45.54
C HIS A 13 16.84 -5.72 44.10
N GLY A 14 15.76 -5.99 43.39
CA GLY A 14 15.81 -6.41 41.99
C GLY A 14 16.02 -5.26 41.01
N VAL A 15 16.57 -5.54 39.84
CA VAL A 15 16.71 -4.60 38.71
C VAL A 15 15.38 -3.96 38.38
N PHE A 16 14.28 -4.72 38.51
CA PHE A 16 12.91 -4.25 38.31
C PHE A 16 12.45 -3.20 39.33
N SER A 17 12.82 -3.32 40.59
CA SER A 17 12.49 -2.34 41.62
C SER A 17 13.19 -0.99 41.37
N ARG A 18 14.45 -1.02 40.97
CA ARG A 18 15.19 0.21 40.59
C ARG A 18 14.65 0.85 39.31
N LEU A 19 14.22 0.05 38.36
CA LEU A 19 13.60 0.52 37.13
C LEU A 19 12.24 1.16 37.43
N SER A 20 11.40 0.50 38.24
CA SER A 20 10.12 1.00 38.68
C SER A 20 10.22 2.36 39.38
N HIS A 21 11.16 2.51 40.32
CA HIS A 21 11.39 3.78 41.00
C HIS A 21 11.83 4.90 40.06
N ARG A 22 12.67 4.62 39.07
CA ARG A 22 13.09 5.62 38.05
C ARG A 22 11.94 6.01 37.12
N VAL A 23 11.13 5.05 36.72
CA VAL A 23 9.94 5.29 35.87
C VAL A 23 8.94 6.19 36.59
N VAL A 24 8.69 5.95 37.89
CA VAL A 24 7.77 6.74 38.69
C VAL A 24 8.35 8.13 39.04
N ALA A 25 9.68 8.22 39.25
CA ALA A 25 10.34 9.49 39.58
C ALA A 25 10.37 10.48 38.40
N HIS A 26 10.46 9.97 37.15
CA HIS A 26 10.58 10.82 35.97
C HIS A 26 9.66 10.34 34.83
N PRO A 27 8.33 10.39 35.00
CA PRO A 27 7.39 9.82 34.03
C PRO A 27 7.51 10.48 32.65
N TRP A 28 7.81 11.79 32.59
CA TRP A 28 7.98 12.52 31.34
C TRP A 28 9.22 12.06 30.54
N ILE A 29 10.31 11.73 31.21
CA ILE A 29 11.52 11.21 30.54
C ILE A 29 11.25 9.84 29.95
N VAL A 30 10.58 8.97 30.72
CA VAL A 30 10.21 7.63 30.25
C VAL A 30 9.25 7.72 29.06
N MET A 31 8.25 8.60 29.14
CA MET A 31 7.32 8.83 28.04
C MET A 31 8.04 9.32 26.77
N LEU A 32 9.00 10.24 26.91
CA LEU A 32 9.77 10.77 25.80
C LEU A 32 10.68 9.70 25.19
N VAL A 33 11.29 8.86 26.01
CA VAL A 33 12.13 7.74 25.53
C VAL A 33 11.29 6.72 24.78
N ILE A 34 10.11 6.34 25.32
CA ILE A 34 9.18 5.43 24.63
C ILE A 34 8.71 6.05 23.33
N ALA A 35 8.31 7.32 23.34
CA ALA A 35 7.87 8.02 22.12
C ALA A 35 9.01 8.10 21.08
N ALA A 36 10.26 8.33 21.51
CA ALA A 36 11.40 8.34 20.61
C ALA A 36 11.66 6.95 20.01
N VAL A 37 11.61 5.88 20.81
CA VAL A 37 11.77 4.50 20.34
C VAL A 37 10.66 4.14 19.35
N LEU A 38 9.41 4.45 19.68
CA LEU A 38 8.27 4.23 18.79
C LEU A 38 8.39 5.07 17.51
N GLY A 39 8.85 6.31 17.60
CA GLY A 39 9.10 7.17 16.44
C GLY A 39 10.16 6.60 15.51
N VAL A 40 11.26 6.10 16.06
CA VAL A 40 12.32 5.41 15.27
C VAL A 40 11.78 4.14 14.64
N MET A 41 10.99 3.35 15.37
CA MET A 41 10.35 2.14 14.81
C MET A 41 9.28 2.47 13.76
N ALA A 42 8.62 3.61 13.88
CA ALA A 42 7.62 4.08 12.92
C ALA A 42 8.25 4.78 11.69
N ALA A 43 9.51 5.21 11.77
CA ALA A 43 10.18 5.90 10.66
C ALA A 43 10.10 5.16 9.30
N PRO A 44 10.28 3.82 9.22
CA PRO A 44 10.15 3.10 7.96
C PRO A 44 8.72 3.02 7.41
N ILE A 45 7.68 3.37 8.20
CA ILE A 45 6.28 3.31 7.74
C ILE A 45 6.06 4.26 6.56
N GLY A 46 6.70 5.45 6.56
CA GLY A 46 6.62 6.40 5.46
C GLY A 46 7.29 5.94 4.16
N SER A 47 8.14 4.90 4.23
CA SER A 47 8.81 4.29 3.08
C SER A 47 8.21 2.93 2.70
N LEU A 48 7.14 2.48 3.37
CA LEU A 48 6.44 1.25 3.03
C LEU A 48 5.83 1.39 1.63
N ARG A 49 6.31 0.55 0.72
CA ARG A 49 5.75 0.41 -0.62
C ARG A 49 4.83 -0.80 -0.61
N MET A 50 3.54 -0.56 -0.83
CA MET A 50 2.60 -1.65 -1.05
C MET A 50 2.83 -2.15 -2.48
N ARG A 51 3.46 -3.32 -2.61
CA ARG A 51 3.77 -3.94 -3.91
C ARG A 51 2.95 -5.20 -4.08
N THR A 52 2.36 -5.36 -5.25
CA THR A 52 1.65 -6.58 -5.65
C THR A 52 2.44 -7.43 -6.65
N ASN A 53 3.69 -7.05 -6.96
CA ASN A 53 4.51 -7.80 -7.89
C ASN A 53 5.06 -9.08 -7.23
N VAL A 54 4.38 -10.20 -7.47
CA VAL A 54 4.70 -11.51 -6.89
C VAL A 54 6.09 -12.01 -7.35
N VAL A 55 6.54 -11.64 -8.54
CA VAL A 55 7.82 -12.11 -9.09
C VAL A 55 9.02 -11.61 -8.29
N GLU A 56 8.92 -10.42 -7.72
CA GLU A 56 10.00 -9.82 -6.91
C GLU A 56 10.24 -10.59 -5.59
N TYR A 57 9.23 -11.26 -5.06
CA TYR A 57 9.33 -12.06 -3.84
C TYR A 57 9.88 -13.47 -4.08
N MET A 58 10.06 -13.87 -5.35
CA MET A 58 10.63 -15.16 -5.68
C MET A 58 12.15 -15.15 -5.50
N PRO A 59 12.77 -16.28 -5.09
CA PRO A 59 14.22 -16.42 -5.06
C PRO A 59 14.85 -16.06 -6.40
N LYS A 60 16.04 -15.46 -6.38
CA LYS A 60 16.72 -15.00 -7.61
C LYS A 60 17.09 -16.13 -8.58
N ASP A 61 17.25 -17.33 -8.07
CA ASP A 61 17.56 -18.57 -8.79
C ASP A 61 16.32 -19.32 -9.28
N ALA A 62 15.11 -18.83 -8.99
CA ALA A 62 13.88 -19.44 -9.46
C ALA A 62 13.79 -19.32 -10.99
N ALA A 63 13.49 -20.42 -11.67
CA ALA A 63 13.38 -20.46 -13.15
C ALA A 63 12.35 -19.45 -13.70
N VAL A 64 11.26 -19.23 -12.96
CA VAL A 64 10.23 -18.24 -13.31
C VAL A 64 10.80 -16.83 -13.30
N ARG A 65 11.62 -16.48 -12.30
CA ARG A 65 12.26 -15.16 -12.21
C ARG A 65 13.28 -14.95 -13.32
N THR A 66 14.13 -15.95 -13.56
CA THR A 66 15.08 -15.91 -14.68
C THR A 66 14.37 -15.74 -16.04
N GLY A 67 13.29 -16.49 -16.26
CA GLY A 67 12.49 -16.36 -17.47
C GLY A 67 11.83 -14.98 -17.60
N TYR A 68 11.35 -14.41 -16.48
CA TYR A 68 10.79 -13.07 -16.47
C TYR A 68 11.85 -12.00 -16.79
N ASP A 69 13.04 -12.10 -16.19
CA ASP A 69 14.15 -11.17 -16.43
C ASP A 69 14.63 -11.21 -17.90
N VAL A 70 14.74 -12.41 -18.49
CA VAL A 70 15.06 -12.58 -19.92
C VAL A 70 13.98 -11.96 -20.80
N LEU A 71 12.69 -12.19 -20.46
CA LEU A 71 11.58 -11.64 -21.24
C LEU A 71 11.59 -10.10 -21.23
N GLN A 72 11.81 -9.50 -20.05
CA GLN A 72 11.85 -8.06 -19.88
C GLN A 72 13.04 -7.40 -20.58
N ASN A 73 14.24 -8.02 -20.48
CA ASN A 73 15.46 -7.41 -20.96
C ASN A 73 15.70 -7.68 -22.45
N ASP A 74 15.47 -8.93 -22.90
CA ASP A 74 15.84 -9.36 -24.25
C ASP A 74 14.65 -9.26 -25.22
N TYR A 75 13.42 -9.32 -24.71
CA TYR A 75 12.21 -9.31 -25.54
C TYR A 75 11.14 -8.31 -25.04
N PRO A 76 11.45 -7.00 -24.98
CA PRO A 76 10.54 -6.00 -24.38
C PRO A 76 9.18 -5.93 -25.11
N ALA A 77 9.12 -6.24 -26.40
CA ALA A 77 7.87 -6.28 -27.15
C ALA A 77 6.92 -7.41 -26.71
N LEU A 78 7.44 -8.46 -26.10
CA LEU A 78 6.68 -9.59 -25.53
C LEU A 78 6.51 -9.49 -24.00
N ALA A 79 7.17 -8.52 -23.38
CA ALA A 79 7.07 -8.30 -21.94
C ALA A 79 5.64 -7.96 -21.53
N THR A 80 5.30 -8.29 -20.28
CA THR A 80 4.00 -7.94 -19.73
C THR A 80 3.87 -6.42 -19.64
N PRO A 81 2.87 -5.81 -20.28
CA PRO A 81 2.71 -4.36 -20.25
C PRO A 81 2.43 -3.90 -18.82
N THR A 82 3.05 -2.78 -18.43
CA THR A 82 2.83 -2.15 -17.12
C THR A 82 1.41 -1.59 -17.01
N ILE A 83 0.94 -1.01 -18.13
CA ILE A 83 -0.40 -0.43 -18.26
C ILE A 83 -1.05 -1.00 -19.52
N SER A 84 -2.32 -1.34 -19.41
CA SER A 84 -3.15 -1.80 -20.54
C SER A 84 -4.38 -0.92 -20.62
N ILE A 85 -4.65 -0.36 -21.80
CA ILE A 85 -5.80 0.53 -21.99
C ILE A 85 -6.71 -0.09 -23.05
N VAL A 86 -7.98 -0.19 -22.73
CA VAL A 86 -9.02 -0.56 -23.72
C VAL A 86 -9.81 0.69 -24.03
N ALA A 87 -9.81 1.09 -25.29
CA ALA A 87 -10.55 2.27 -25.76
C ALA A 87 -11.63 1.89 -26.75
N ARG A 88 -12.74 2.57 -26.70
CA ARG A 88 -13.87 2.39 -27.63
C ARG A 88 -13.68 3.31 -28.82
N THR A 89 -12.76 2.93 -29.68
CA THR A 89 -12.42 3.58 -30.96
C THR A 89 -11.65 2.58 -31.81
N ASP A 90 -11.24 2.94 -33.02
CA ASP A 90 -10.31 2.21 -33.84
C ASP A 90 -8.85 2.66 -33.58
N VAL A 91 -7.89 2.00 -34.18
CA VAL A 91 -6.46 2.30 -34.01
C VAL A 91 -6.13 3.72 -34.48
N GLU A 92 -6.79 4.19 -35.54
CA GLU A 92 -6.57 5.54 -36.07
C GLU A 92 -7.12 6.60 -35.14
N GLY A 93 -8.31 6.43 -34.57
CA GLY A 93 -8.90 7.32 -33.58
C GLY A 93 -8.11 7.34 -32.25
N ALA A 94 -7.44 6.25 -31.89
CA ALA A 94 -6.59 6.18 -30.71
C ALA A 94 -5.21 6.82 -30.90
N SER A 95 -4.83 7.22 -32.11
CA SER A 95 -3.48 7.71 -32.44
C SER A 95 -3.03 8.91 -31.61
N GLY A 96 -3.95 9.83 -31.28
CA GLY A 96 -3.69 10.96 -30.40
C GLY A 96 -3.27 10.52 -29.00
N LEU A 97 -4.06 9.66 -28.35
CA LEU A 97 -3.77 9.11 -27.04
C LEU A 97 -2.45 8.32 -27.02
N VAL A 98 -2.21 7.53 -28.07
CA VAL A 98 -0.96 6.76 -28.22
C VAL A 98 0.25 7.69 -28.32
N SER A 99 0.12 8.79 -29.08
CA SER A 99 1.18 9.81 -29.22
C SER A 99 1.46 10.53 -27.89
N ASP A 100 0.41 10.93 -27.17
CA ASP A 100 0.52 11.63 -25.91
C ASP A 100 1.17 10.75 -24.83
N ILE A 101 0.78 9.47 -24.77
CA ILE A 101 1.39 8.49 -23.87
C ILE A 101 2.85 8.23 -24.27
N GLY A 102 3.13 8.07 -25.57
CA GLY A 102 4.48 7.83 -26.08
C GLY A 102 5.44 9.01 -25.86
N ALA A 103 4.92 10.22 -25.65
CA ALA A 103 5.71 11.42 -25.33
C ALA A 103 6.06 11.55 -23.83
N MET A 104 5.53 10.65 -22.96
CA MET A 104 5.88 10.65 -21.54
C MET A 104 7.29 10.10 -21.33
N ASP A 105 8.11 10.77 -20.50
CA ASP A 105 9.52 10.41 -20.27
C ASP A 105 9.72 8.99 -19.71
N ASP A 106 8.73 8.50 -18.96
CA ASP A 106 8.78 7.21 -18.27
C ASP A 106 8.28 6.05 -19.12
N VAL A 107 7.95 6.29 -20.40
CA VAL A 107 7.40 5.28 -21.31
C VAL A 107 8.48 4.76 -22.25
N ALA A 108 8.73 3.43 -22.18
CA ALA A 108 9.67 2.75 -23.08
C ALA A 108 9.05 2.41 -24.43
N HIS A 109 7.80 1.95 -24.41
CA HIS A 109 7.13 1.50 -25.64
C HIS A 109 5.60 1.54 -25.49
N VAL A 110 4.93 2.00 -26.57
CA VAL A 110 3.47 1.96 -26.68
C VAL A 110 3.11 1.22 -27.96
N ASN A 111 2.18 0.29 -27.86
CA ASN A 111 1.64 -0.42 -28.99
C ASN A 111 0.11 -0.43 -28.92
N ALA A 112 -0.53 -0.06 -30.04
CA ALA A 112 -1.98 -0.14 -30.20
C ALA A 112 -2.32 -1.23 -31.23
N SER A 113 -3.33 -2.03 -30.92
CA SER A 113 -3.83 -3.08 -31.81
C SER A 113 -5.33 -3.23 -31.64
N ASP A 114 -6.02 -3.60 -32.71
CA ASP A 114 -7.44 -3.94 -32.62
C ASP A 114 -7.67 -5.07 -31.64
N LEU A 115 -8.71 -4.95 -30.83
CA LEU A 115 -9.06 -5.97 -29.87
C LEU A 115 -9.82 -7.12 -30.58
N THR A 116 -9.12 -8.25 -30.71
CA THR A 116 -9.65 -9.42 -31.42
C THR A 116 -11.03 -9.83 -30.89
N GLY A 117 -12.01 -9.92 -31.79
CA GLY A 117 -13.39 -10.31 -31.46
C GLY A 117 -14.30 -9.16 -31.00
N HIS A 118 -13.80 -7.90 -30.99
CA HIS A 118 -14.57 -6.74 -30.58
C HIS A 118 -14.32 -5.58 -31.56
N GLU A 119 -15.20 -5.47 -32.58
CA GLU A 119 -15.13 -4.36 -33.54
C GLU A 119 -15.30 -2.99 -32.84
N GLY A 120 -14.48 -2.01 -33.21
CA GLY A 120 -14.50 -0.67 -32.65
C GLY A 120 -13.91 -0.58 -31.25
N MET A 121 -13.08 -1.53 -30.87
CA MET A 121 -12.25 -1.48 -29.67
C MET A 121 -10.78 -1.69 -29.96
N VAL A 122 -9.93 -0.87 -29.36
CA VAL A 122 -8.48 -0.96 -29.43
C VAL A 122 -7.88 -1.30 -28.08
N LEU A 123 -6.88 -2.16 -28.09
CA LEU A 123 -6.03 -2.45 -26.95
C LEU A 123 -4.71 -1.71 -27.12
N ILE A 124 -4.43 -0.77 -26.19
CA ILE A 124 -3.16 -0.06 -26.13
C ILE A 124 -2.36 -0.66 -24.98
N ARG A 125 -1.15 -1.14 -25.29
CA ARG A 125 -0.21 -1.69 -24.32
C ARG A 125 0.91 -0.70 -24.11
N VAL A 126 1.17 -0.35 -22.85
CA VAL A 126 2.21 0.58 -22.47
C VAL A 126 3.23 -0.16 -21.62
N LEU A 127 4.46 -0.18 -22.09
CA LEU A 127 5.62 -0.64 -21.32
C LEU A 127 6.35 0.58 -20.81
N MET A 128 6.49 0.68 -19.49
CA MET A 128 7.19 1.79 -18.87
C MET A 128 8.66 1.46 -18.66
N ASN A 129 9.50 2.50 -18.73
CA ASN A 129 10.92 2.42 -18.44
C ASN A 129 11.14 2.79 -16.96
N VAL A 130 10.66 1.93 -16.07
CA VAL A 130 10.73 2.14 -14.62
C VAL A 130 11.26 0.89 -13.94
N ASP A 131 12.02 1.06 -12.88
CA ASP A 131 12.56 -0.06 -12.08
C ASP A 131 11.45 -0.85 -11.37
N ASP A 132 10.34 -0.17 -11.07
CA ASP A 132 9.21 -0.73 -10.35
C ASP A 132 7.90 -0.55 -11.13
N PRO A 133 7.41 -1.59 -11.82
CA PRO A 133 6.20 -1.50 -12.64
C PRO A 133 4.90 -1.23 -11.85
N VAL A 134 4.96 -1.27 -10.52
CA VAL A 134 3.85 -0.91 -9.61
C VAL A 134 4.26 0.19 -8.65
N GLY A 135 5.39 0.85 -8.90
CA GLY A 135 5.91 1.96 -8.12
C GLY A 135 5.15 3.26 -8.35
N ARG A 136 5.59 4.30 -7.65
CA ARG A 136 4.96 5.64 -7.70
C ARG A 136 4.91 6.19 -9.13
N GLU A 137 5.99 6.07 -9.88
CA GLU A 137 6.08 6.57 -11.27
C GLU A 137 5.02 5.92 -12.17
N ALA A 138 4.82 4.60 -12.04
CA ALA A 138 3.79 3.89 -12.78
C ALA A 138 2.37 4.27 -12.35
N VAL A 139 2.14 4.48 -11.05
CA VAL A 139 0.86 4.96 -10.49
C VAL A 139 0.56 6.37 -10.99
N ASP A 140 1.52 7.29 -10.92
CA ASP A 140 1.38 8.67 -11.40
C ASP A 140 1.11 8.71 -12.92
N ALA A 141 1.68 7.78 -13.68
CA ALA A 141 1.39 7.65 -15.12
C ALA A 141 -0.07 7.20 -15.36
N VAL A 142 -0.59 6.24 -14.57
CA VAL A 142 -1.99 5.82 -14.64
C VAL A 142 -2.93 7.00 -14.40
N GLU A 143 -2.65 7.82 -13.38
CA GLU A 143 -3.47 9.00 -13.07
C GLU A 143 -3.41 10.02 -14.21
N ARG A 144 -2.24 10.30 -14.76
CA ARG A 144 -2.07 11.20 -15.91
C ARG A 144 -2.83 10.72 -17.14
N ILE A 145 -2.80 9.41 -17.41
CA ILE A 145 -3.54 8.81 -18.53
C ILE A 145 -5.05 8.91 -18.29
N ARG A 146 -5.53 8.61 -17.08
CA ARG A 146 -6.95 8.70 -16.74
C ARG A 146 -7.50 10.11 -16.81
N ALA A 147 -6.67 11.12 -16.61
CA ALA A 147 -7.04 12.54 -16.67
C ALA A 147 -7.17 13.08 -18.12
N GLN A 148 -6.80 12.29 -19.13
CA GLN A 148 -6.86 12.72 -20.53
C GLN A 148 -8.31 12.78 -21.06
N ASP A 149 -8.64 13.85 -21.75
CA ASP A 149 -9.94 13.99 -22.44
C ASP A 149 -9.75 13.59 -23.93
N THR A 150 -10.27 12.44 -24.28
CA THR A 150 -10.10 11.86 -25.63
C THR A 150 -11.34 11.94 -26.51
N GLY A 151 -12.48 12.40 -25.96
CA GLY A 151 -13.76 12.41 -26.66
C GLY A 151 -14.41 11.04 -26.82
N TYR A 152 -13.72 9.92 -26.43
CA TYR A 152 -14.25 8.56 -26.41
C TYR A 152 -13.97 7.91 -25.05
N ARG A 153 -14.71 6.84 -24.74
CA ARG A 153 -14.50 6.11 -23.48
C ARG A 153 -13.29 5.18 -23.58
N PHE A 154 -12.47 5.22 -22.56
CA PHE A 154 -11.40 4.25 -22.36
C PHE A 154 -11.31 3.80 -20.90
N TRP A 155 -10.68 2.66 -20.69
CA TRP A 155 -10.47 2.06 -19.38
C TRP A 155 -8.99 1.71 -19.24
N VAL A 156 -8.41 2.10 -18.12
CA VAL A 156 -7.01 1.85 -17.80
C VAL A 156 -6.92 0.71 -16.80
N GLY A 157 -6.24 -0.36 -17.20
CA GLY A 157 -5.96 -1.55 -16.42
C GLY A 157 -4.45 -1.87 -16.42
N GLY A 158 -4.12 -3.09 -16.02
CA GLY A 158 -2.74 -3.53 -15.89
C GLY A 158 -2.25 -3.46 -14.44
N ALA A 159 -0.98 -3.85 -14.22
CA ALA A 159 -0.42 -3.97 -12.88
C ALA A 159 -0.40 -2.64 -12.11
N ALA A 160 -0.01 -1.55 -12.78
CA ALA A 160 0.02 -0.21 -12.18
C ALA A 160 -1.39 0.29 -11.82
N ALA A 161 -2.36 0.15 -12.72
CA ALA A 161 -3.75 0.56 -12.46
C ALA A 161 -4.37 -0.25 -11.33
N GLN A 162 -4.12 -1.56 -11.27
CA GLN A 162 -4.58 -2.40 -10.18
C GLN A 162 -4.01 -1.97 -8.83
N GLN A 163 -2.75 -1.55 -8.80
CA GLN A 163 -2.11 -1.01 -7.60
C GLN A 163 -2.76 0.30 -7.15
N THR A 164 -3.03 1.22 -8.09
CA THR A 164 -3.74 2.48 -7.82
C THR A 164 -5.12 2.21 -7.24
N ASP A 165 -5.93 1.39 -7.91
CA ASP A 165 -7.29 1.06 -7.50
C ASP A 165 -7.34 0.36 -6.12
N LEU A 166 -6.32 -0.45 -5.81
CA LEU A 166 -6.18 -1.08 -4.50
C LEU A 166 -5.93 -0.03 -3.40
N ILE A 167 -4.99 0.88 -3.63
CA ILE A 167 -4.66 1.95 -2.68
C ILE A 167 -5.88 2.85 -2.46
N ASP A 168 -6.53 3.29 -3.52
CA ASP A 168 -7.72 4.15 -3.46
C ASP A 168 -8.85 3.47 -2.69
N SER A 169 -9.10 2.19 -2.98
CA SER A 169 -10.11 1.40 -2.26
C SER A 169 -9.79 1.25 -0.76
N MET A 170 -8.51 1.11 -0.41
CA MET A 170 -8.09 1.05 0.99
C MET A 170 -8.28 2.39 1.69
N VAL A 171 -7.86 3.50 1.07
CA VAL A 171 -7.98 4.85 1.62
C VAL A 171 -9.46 5.22 1.80
N GLU A 172 -10.30 4.94 0.83
CA GLU A 172 -11.74 5.22 0.88
C GLU A 172 -12.43 4.44 2.02
N ARG A 173 -12.04 3.19 2.25
CA ARG A 173 -12.67 2.32 3.26
C ARG A 173 -12.04 2.43 4.66
N ALA A 174 -10.82 2.94 4.77
CA ALA A 174 -10.11 3.08 6.04
C ALA A 174 -10.90 3.82 7.13
N PRO A 175 -11.58 4.96 6.86
CA PRO A 175 -12.36 5.66 7.89
C PRO A 175 -13.54 4.83 8.39
N TRP A 176 -14.18 4.03 7.55
CA TRP A 176 -15.26 3.13 7.96
C TRP A 176 -14.74 2.00 8.84
N ALA A 177 -13.61 1.40 8.47
CA ALA A 177 -12.96 0.38 9.30
C ALA A 177 -12.55 0.95 10.66
N ALA A 178 -11.96 2.14 10.69
CA ALA A 178 -11.62 2.84 11.92
C ALA A 178 -12.86 3.11 12.81
N LEU A 179 -13.96 3.58 12.22
CA LEU A 179 -15.21 3.84 12.94
C LEU A 179 -15.77 2.56 13.58
N ILE A 180 -15.75 1.44 12.86
CA ILE A 180 -16.21 0.14 13.37
C ILE A 180 -15.34 -0.29 14.58
N VAL A 181 -14.02 -0.20 14.45
CA VAL A 181 -13.09 -0.56 15.54
C VAL A 181 -13.29 0.34 16.75
N ILE A 182 -13.36 1.65 16.56
CA ILE A 182 -13.60 2.63 17.62
C ILE A 182 -14.92 2.32 18.35
N THR A 183 -15.98 2.07 17.59
CA THR A 183 -17.31 1.74 18.15
C THR A 183 -17.26 0.43 18.92
N ALA A 184 -16.61 -0.60 18.39
CA ALA A 184 -16.48 -1.89 19.08
C ALA A 184 -15.72 -1.76 20.40
N VAL A 185 -14.58 -1.05 20.39
CA VAL A 185 -13.78 -0.78 21.60
C VAL A 185 -14.59 0.05 22.62
N PHE A 186 -15.31 1.06 22.15
CA PHE A 186 -16.17 1.88 22.99
C PHE A 186 -17.23 1.03 23.70
N VAL A 187 -17.98 0.22 22.94
CA VAL A 187 -19.02 -0.65 23.49
C VAL A 187 -18.44 -1.64 24.49
N LEU A 188 -17.30 -2.25 24.17
CA LEU A 188 -16.65 -3.24 25.01
C LEU A 188 -16.21 -2.62 26.35
N LEU A 189 -15.56 -1.46 26.32
CA LEU A 189 -15.15 -0.73 27.51
C LEU A 189 -16.36 -0.24 28.32
N PHE A 190 -17.42 0.22 27.65
CA PHE A 190 -18.65 0.62 28.31
C PHE A 190 -19.31 -0.55 29.05
N CYS A 191 -19.41 -1.73 28.39
CA CYS A 191 -19.97 -2.93 29.02
C CYS A 191 -19.14 -3.41 30.21
N MET A 192 -17.81 -3.26 30.17
CA MET A 192 -16.92 -3.65 31.27
C MET A 192 -16.98 -2.68 32.47
N THR A 193 -17.07 -1.38 32.21
CA THR A 193 -16.91 -0.36 33.26
C THR A 193 -18.24 0.24 33.72
N GLY A 194 -19.32 0.10 32.96
CA GLY A 194 -20.60 0.76 33.22
C GLY A 194 -20.55 2.29 33.17
N SER A 195 -19.45 2.85 32.67
CA SER A 195 -19.19 4.31 32.65
C SER A 195 -18.88 4.77 31.23
N LEU A 196 -19.51 5.85 30.77
CA LEU A 196 -19.25 6.51 29.52
C LEU A 196 -17.91 7.29 29.50
N VAL A 197 -17.48 7.74 30.67
CA VAL A 197 -16.28 8.59 30.79
C VAL A 197 -15.00 7.81 30.50
N VAL A 198 -14.94 6.53 30.89
CA VAL A 198 -13.75 5.70 30.72
C VAL A 198 -13.46 5.41 29.26
N PRO A 199 -14.42 4.94 28.43
CA PRO A 199 -14.21 4.76 27.00
C PRO A 199 -13.86 6.07 26.29
N LEU A 200 -14.56 7.16 26.62
CA LEU A 200 -14.32 8.46 26.00
C LEU A 200 -12.90 8.97 26.29
N LYS A 201 -12.45 8.84 27.54
CA LYS A 201 -11.08 9.21 27.93
C LYS A 201 -10.05 8.33 27.25
N ALA A 202 -10.30 7.02 27.12
CA ALA A 202 -9.42 6.09 26.45
C ALA A 202 -9.25 6.44 24.95
N LEU A 203 -10.36 6.78 24.28
CA LEU A 203 -10.34 7.19 22.86
C LEU A 203 -9.65 8.54 22.60
N LEU A 204 -9.73 9.47 23.58
CA LEU A 204 -9.09 10.79 23.46
C LEU A 204 -7.59 10.75 23.75
N ILE A 205 -7.12 9.76 24.50
CA ILE A 205 -5.71 9.65 24.92
C ILE A 205 -4.93 8.72 23.96
N ASN A 206 -5.61 7.82 23.27
CA ASN A 206 -5.01 6.84 22.36
C ASN A 206 -5.03 7.33 20.90
#